data_463bacce9d6953f676cde6aee5f1baae
#
_entry.id   463bacce9d6953f676cde6aee5f1baae
#
_cell.length_a   1.000
_cell.length_b   1.000
_cell.length_c   1.000
_cell.angle_alpha   90.00
_cell.angle_beta   90.00
_cell.angle_gamma   90.00
#
_symmetry.space_group_name_H-M   'P 1'
#
loop_
_entity.id
_entity.type
_entity.pdbx_description
1 polymer ?
#
loop_
_entity_poly.entity_id
_entity_poly.type
_entity_poly.pdbx_seq_one_letter_code
_entity_poly.pdbx_strand_id
1 'polypeptide(L)'
;MELISGGDMLVRALHEAGVEYVYGYPGGSLLHVYDSLYKQSAVKHVLVRHEQAAAHMADGYARATGKAGVVMVTSGPGATNTITGIATAFTDSIPMVVISGQVMSHLVGDDAFQETDMVGVSRPIVKHSFAVRRP
;
A
#
# COMPACT_ATOMS: atom_id res chain seq x y z
N MET A 1 -25.33 -14.18 -4.62
CA MET A 1 -24.27 -13.14 -4.70
C MET A 1 -23.52 -13.19 -3.38
N GLU A 2 -22.26 -13.54 -3.41
CA GLU A 2 -21.42 -13.58 -2.21
C GLU A 2 -21.07 -12.16 -1.78
N LEU A 3 -21.39 -11.79 -0.56
CA LEU A 3 -20.99 -10.50 0.02
C LEU A 3 -19.59 -10.67 0.60
N ILE A 4 -18.62 -9.98 0.02
CA ILE A 4 -17.24 -9.97 0.51
C ILE A 4 -16.86 -8.57 1.02
N SER A 5 -15.99 -8.48 2.01
CA SER A 5 -15.50 -7.20 2.52
C SER A 5 -14.56 -6.53 1.51
N GLY A 6 -14.37 -5.21 1.61
CA GLY A 6 -13.38 -4.50 0.80
C GLY A 6 -11.94 -5.01 1.05
N GLY A 7 -11.64 -5.45 2.28
CA GLY A 7 -10.36 -6.09 2.61
C GLY A 7 -10.16 -7.41 1.87
N ASP A 8 -11.19 -8.28 1.89
CA ASP A 8 -11.13 -9.57 1.18
C ASP A 8 -11.04 -9.36 -0.34
N MET A 9 -11.78 -8.38 -0.87
CA MET A 9 -11.72 -8.01 -2.28
C MET A 9 -10.30 -7.57 -2.70
N LEU A 10 -9.65 -6.71 -1.90
CA LEU A 10 -8.29 -6.26 -2.17
C LEU A 10 -7.29 -7.42 -2.14
N VAL A 11 -7.33 -8.26 -1.11
CA VAL A 11 -6.41 -9.40 -0.97
C VAL A 11 -6.62 -10.40 -2.11
N ARG A 12 -7.87 -10.66 -2.49
CA ARG A 12 -8.19 -11.50 -3.64
C ARG A 12 -7.66 -10.92 -4.95
N ALA A 13 -7.84 -9.63 -5.18
CA ALA A 13 -7.32 -8.95 -6.37
C ALA A 13 -5.78 -9.00 -6.44
N LEU A 14 -5.08 -8.85 -5.30
CA LEU A 14 -3.63 -9.02 -5.24
C LEU A 14 -3.21 -10.44 -5.64
N HIS A 15 -3.89 -11.46 -5.11
CA HIS A 15 -3.62 -12.85 -5.48
C HIS A 15 -3.88 -13.11 -6.97
N GLU A 16 -5.02 -12.69 -7.50
CA GLU A 16 -5.39 -12.84 -8.92
C GLU A 16 -4.41 -12.10 -9.85
N ALA A 17 -3.83 -10.98 -9.39
CA ALA A 17 -2.77 -10.26 -10.09
C ALA A 17 -1.37 -10.95 -10.00
N GLY A 18 -1.27 -12.08 -9.32
CA GLY A 18 -0.02 -12.83 -9.18
C GLY A 18 0.97 -12.24 -8.16
N VAL A 19 0.48 -11.42 -7.22
CA VAL A 19 1.29 -10.87 -6.14
C VAL A 19 1.62 -11.97 -5.13
N GLU A 20 2.89 -12.22 -4.92
CA GLU A 20 3.39 -13.22 -3.97
C GLU A 20 3.70 -12.60 -2.59
N TYR A 21 4.23 -11.38 -2.60
CA TYR A 21 4.68 -10.68 -1.39
C TYR A 21 4.13 -9.26 -1.31
N VAL A 22 3.71 -8.88 -0.11
CA VAL A 22 3.37 -7.50 0.26
C VAL A 22 4.30 -7.08 1.39
N TYR A 23 5.04 -6.01 1.18
CA TYR A 23 5.95 -5.43 2.18
C TYR A 23 5.23 -4.33 2.94
N GLY A 24 5.25 -4.34 4.26
CA GLY A 24 4.51 -3.31 4.96
C GLY A 24 4.60 -3.32 6.47
N TYR A 25 3.93 -2.33 7.06
CA TYR A 25 3.79 -2.19 8.49
C TYR A 25 2.32 -1.95 8.85
N PRO A 26 1.71 -2.80 9.69
CA PRO A 26 0.31 -2.66 10.08
C PRO A 26 0.03 -1.36 10.82
N GLY A 27 -1.15 -0.78 10.56
CA GLY A 27 -1.64 0.38 11.30
C GLY A 27 -3.15 0.51 11.20
N GLY A 28 -3.70 1.41 12.01
CA GLY A 28 -5.14 1.49 12.30
C GLY A 28 -6.06 1.55 11.07
N SER A 29 -5.67 2.33 10.05
CA SER A 29 -6.51 2.50 8.85
C SER A 29 -6.56 1.28 7.92
N LEU A 30 -5.72 0.27 8.14
CA LEU A 30 -5.67 -0.96 7.33
C LEU A 30 -5.97 -2.25 8.11
N LEU A 31 -6.46 -2.16 9.34
CA LEU A 31 -6.72 -3.36 10.17
C LEU A 31 -7.61 -4.38 9.46
N HIS A 32 -8.66 -3.94 8.77
CA HIS A 32 -9.56 -4.84 8.04
C HIS A 32 -8.85 -5.55 6.87
N VAL A 33 -7.93 -4.88 6.19
CA VAL A 33 -7.14 -5.49 5.12
C VAL A 33 -6.14 -6.49 5.68
N TYR A 34 -5.48 -6.16 6.79
CA TYR A 34 -4.56 -7.08 7.46
C TYR A 34 -5.28 -8.30 8.05
N ASP A 35 -6.50 -8.15 8.55
CA ASP A 35 -7.34 -9.28 8.99
C ASP A 35 -7.66 -10.22 7.81
N SER A 36 -8.01 -9.66 6.65
CA SER A 36 -8.22 -10.46 5.44
C SER A 36 -6.93 -11.12 4.95
N LEU A 37 -5.81 -10.42 5.01
CA LEU A 37 -4.50 -10.97 4.63
C LEU A 37 -4.07 -12.12 5.54
N TYR A 38 -4.37 -12.04 6.83
CA TYR A 38 -4.08 -13.10 7.82
C TYR A 38 -4.87 -14.39 7.58
N LYS A 39 -6.08 -14.30 7.00
CA LYS A 39 -6.97 -15.45 6.77
C LYS A 39 -6.60 -16.31 5.56
N GLN A 40 -5.58 -15.93 4.80
CA GLN A 40 -5.16 -16.65 3.61
C GLN A 40 -3.64 -16.82 3.59
N SER A 41 -3.12 -17.67 2.69
CA SER A 41 -1.70 -18.02 2.61
C SER A 41 -1.07 -17.78 1.23
N ALA A 42 -1.87 -17.35 0.26
CA ALA A 42 -1.40 -17.15 -1.12
C ALA A 42 -0.53 -15.90 -1.27
N VAL A 43 -0.93 -14.80 -0.62
CA VAL A 43 -0.15 -13.55 -0.56
C VAL A 43 0.55 -13.47 0.79
N LYS A 44 1.87 -13.42 0.78
CA LYS A 44 2.70 -13.39 2.00
C LYS A 44 3.00 -11.96 2.42
N HIS A 45 2.82 -11.67 3.70
CA HIS A 45 3.21 -10.38 4.28
C HIS A 45 4.65 -10.44 4.82
N VAL A 46 5.47 -9.47 4.41
CA VAL A 46 6.81 -9.25 4.95
C VAL A 46 6.75 -8.03 5.86
N LEU A 47 6.78 -8.28 7.16
CA LEU A 47 6.75 -7.23 8.17
C LEU A 47 8.07 -6.47 8.20
N VAL A 48 8.00 -5.16 8.10
CA VAL A 48 9.13 -4.25 8.27
C VAL A 48 9.05 -3.52 9.62
N ARG A 49 10.10 -2.81 9.99
CA ARG A 49 10.15 -1.98 11.20
C ARG A 49 10.08 -0.48 10.89
N HIS A 50 10.08 -0.13 9.62
CA HIS A 50 9.91 1.23 9.10
C HIS A 50 9.40 1.13 7.67
N GLU A 51 8.45 1.97 7.29
CA GLU A 51 7.76 1.88 6.00
C GLU A 51 8.66 2.22 4.81
N GLN A 52 9.69 3.04 5.01
CA GLN A 52 10.72 3.28 4.00
C GLN A 52 11.42 1.97 3.60
N ALA A 53 11.68 1.08 4.57
CA ALA A 53 12.27 -0.22 4.28
C ALA A 53 11.32 -1.08 3.42
N ALA A 54 9.99 -1.02 3.65
CA ALA A 54 9.03 -1.71 2.81
C ALA A 54 9.12 -1.26 1.35
N ALA A 55 9.20 0.06 1.12
CA ALA A 55 9.33 0.60 -0.23
C ALA A 55 10.65 0.17 -0.90
N HIS A 56 11.78 0.20 -0.19
CA HIS A 56 13.05 -0.27 -0.74
C HIS A 56 13.10 -1.79 -0.95
N MET A 57 12.43 -2.58 -0.11
CA MET A 57 12.30 -4.03 -0.33
C MET A 57 11.46 -4.34 -1.58
N ALA A 58 10.35 -3.60 -1.77
CA ALA A 58 9.53 -3.72 -2.97
C ALA A 58 10.30 -3.30 -4.24
N ASP A 59 11.09 -2.24 -4.18
CA ASP A 59 11.99 -1.81 -5.26
C ASP A 59 13.01 -2.91 -5.58
N GLY A 60 13.70 -3.45 -4.56
CA GLY A 60 14.65 -4.55 -4.74
C GLY A 60 14.01 -5.82 -5.31
N TYR A 61 12.81 -6.18 -4.86
CA TYR A 61 12.06 -7.29 -5.42
C TYR A 61 11.75 -7.09 -6.90
N ALA A 62 11.29 -5.89 -7.26
CA ALA A 62 10.96 -5.60 -8.66
C ALA A 62 12.20 -5.64 -9.56
N ARG A 63 13.35 -5.13 -9.11
CA ARG A 63 14.63 -5.22 -9.83
C ARG A 63 15.08 -6.66 -10.02
N ALA A 64 14.91 -7.50 -9.01
CA ALA A 64 15.38 -8.89 -9.04
C ALA A 64 14.48 -9.82 -9.85
N THR A 65 13.18 -9.56 -9.90
CA THR A 65 12.19 -10.47 -10.48
C THR A 65 11.55 -9.98 -11.77
N GLY A 66 11.61 -8.69 -12.06
CA GLY A 66 10.85 -8.05 -13.13
C GLY A 66 9.35 -7.90 -12.85
N LYS A 67 8.88 -8.29 -11.66
CA LYS A 67 7.48 -8.14 -11.22
C LYS A 67 7.31 -6.86 -10.43
N ALA A 68 6.10 -6.29 -10.41
CA ALA A 68 5.84 -5.13 -9.57
C ALA A 68 5.98 -5.47 -8.08
N GLY A 69 6.72 -4.63 -7.34
CA GLY A 69 6.77 -4.71 -5.88
C GLY A 69 5.53 -4.07 -5.26
N VAL A 70 5.00 -4.66 -4.20
CA VAL A 70 3.77 -4.18 -3.54
C VAL A 70 4.06 -3.77 -2.11
N VAL A 71 3.69 -2.55 -1.77
CA VAL A 71 3.82 -1.96 -0.43
C VAL A 71 2.45 -1.72 0.17
N MET A 72 2.27 -2.02 1.46
CA MET A 72 1.01 -1.76 2.16
C MET A 72 1.29 -1.14 3.52
N VAL A 73 0.81 0.10 3.72
CA VAL A 73 1.12 0.92 4.90
C VAL A 73 -0.09 1.71 5.36
N THR A 74 -0.09 2.11 6.63
CA THR A 74 -1.18 2.93 7.19
C THR A 74 -1.19 4.35 6.62
N SER A 75 -2.21 5.12 6.94
CA SER A 75 -2.36 6.53 6.56
C SER A 75 -1.28 7.42 7.18
N GLY A 76 -1.23 8.67 6.76
CA GLY A 76 -0.40 9.72 7.33
C GLY A 76 1.07 9.35 7.40
N PRO A 77 1.65 9.23 8.62
CA PRO A 77 3.08 8.97 8.77
C PRO A 77 3.54 7.66 8.14
N GLY A 78 2.69 6.61 8.11
CA GLY A 78 3.02 5.36 7.44
C GLY A 78 3.18 5.54 5.93
N ALA A 79 2.27 6.27 5.32
CA ALA A 79 2.32 6.57 3.90
C ALA A 79 3.47 7.53 3.54
N THR A 80 3.65 8.62 4.30
CA THR A 80 4.73 9.60 4.03
C THR A 80 6.12 9.00 4.21
N ASN A 81 6.30 8.02 5.10
CA ASN A 81 7.57 7.30 5.24
C ASN A 81 7.96 6.49 3.99
N THR A 82 7.06 6.24 3.06
CA THR A 82 7.38 5.53 1.80
C THR A 82 7.92 6.44 0.70
N ILE A 83 7.84 7.77 0.86
CA ILE A 83 8.12 8.75 -0.20
C ILE A 83 9.53 8.59 -0.78
N THR A 84 10.56 8.40 0.05
CA THR A 84 11.92 8.19 -0.43
C THR A 84 12.02 6.98 -1.36
N GLY A 85 11.43 5.85 -0.95
CA GLY A 85 11.45 4.64 -1.78
C GLY A 85 10.63 4.78 -3.06
N ILE A 86 9.48 5.47 -3.01
CA ILE A 86 8.67 5.79 -4.19
C ILE A 86 9.47 6.65 -5.17
N ALA A 87 10.12 7.70 -4.69
CA ALA A 87 10.95 8.59 -5.52
C ALA A 87 12.11 7.82 -6.18
N THR A 88 12.78 6.93 -5.44
CA THR A 88 13.85 6.08 -5.97
C THR A 88 13.32 5.19 -7.09
N ALA A 89 12.23 4.47 -6.85
CA ALA A 89 11.62 3.58 -7.84
C ALA A 89 11.16 4.36 -9.10
N PHE A 90 10.55 5.55 -8.91
CA PHE A 90 10.12 6.40 -10.01
C PHE A 90 11.27 6.86 -10.88
N THR A 91 12.35 7.36 -10.28
CA THR A 91 13.54 7.85 -11.00
C THR A 91 14.18 6.75 -11.85
N ASP A 92 14.22 5.53 -11.33
CA ASP A 92 14.82 4.37 -12.01
C ASP A 92 13.81 3.58 -12.85
N SER A 93 12.56 4.04 -12.96
CA SER A 93 11.48 3.36 -13.70
C SER A 93 11.19 1.95 -13.21
N ILE A 94 11.29 1.71 -11.91
CA ILE A 94 11.02 0.42 -11.28
C ILE A 94 9.51 0.29 -10.97
N PRO A 95 8.85 -0.79 -11.38
CA PRO A 95 7.42 -0.96 -11.15
C PRO A 95 7.11 -1.20 -9.67
N MET A 96 6.28 -0.34 -9.09
CA MET A 96 5.87 -0.42 -7.70
C MET A 96 4.40 -0.01 -7.55
N VAL A 97 3.68 -0.72 -6.69
CA VAL A 97 2.33 -0.34 -6.24
C VAL A 97 2.37 -0.08 -4.73
N VAL A 98 1.94 1.09 -4.32
CA VAL A 98 1.83 1.45 -2.91
C VAL A 98 0.36 1.59 -2.53
N ILE A 99 -0.07 0.77 -1.58
CA ILE A 99 -1.42 0.79 -1.01
C ILE A 99 -1.32 1.44 0.36
N SER A 100 -1.85 2.62 0.48
CA SER A 100 -1.90 3.32 1.75
C SER A 100 -3.31 3.39 2.29
N GLY A 101 -3.46 3.21 3.60
CA GLY A 101 -4.70 3.51 4.27
C GLY A 101 -5.05 5.00 4.17
N GLN A 102 -6.29 5.34 4.51
CA GLN A 102 -6.76 6.70 4.68
C GLN A 102 -7.69 6.75 5.89
N VAL A 103 -7.89 7.93 6.44
CA VAL A 103 -8.90 8.16 7.46
C VAL A 103 -10.30 7.89 6.92
N MET A 104 -11.29 7.74 7.79
CA MET A 104 -12.67 7.49 7.39
C MET A 104 -13.16 8.59 6.43
N SER A 105 -13.94 8.21 5.42
CA SER A 105 -14.33 9.10 4.32
C SER A 105 -14.96 10.43 4.73
N HIS A 106 -15.66 10.46 5.88
CA HIS A 106 -16.29 11.68 6.42
C HIS A 106 -15.31 12.58 7.19
N LEU A 107 -14.08 12.12 7.43
CA LEU A 107 -13.02 12.88 8.11
C LEU A 107 -11.95 13.39 7.11
N VAL A 108 -12.04 13.00 5.86
CA VAL A 108 -11.06 13.42 4.85
C VAL A 108 -11.18 14.92 4.58
N GLY A 109 -10.08 15.63 4.82
CA GLY A 109 -9.99 17.09 4.66
C GLY A 109 -10.17 17.88 5.95
N ASP A 110 -10.35 17.21 7.08
CA ASP A 110 -10.59 17.83 8.40
C ASP A 110 -9.34 17.77 9.31
N ASP A 111 -8.16 17.51 8.73
CA ASP A 111 -6.90 17.33 9.48
C ASP A 111 -7.03 16.27 10.60
N ALA A 112 -7.73 15.18 10.29
CA ALA A 112 -7.95 14.08 11.21
C ALA A 112 -6.62 13.39 11.61
N PHE A 113 -6.67 12.66 12.74
CA PHE A 113 -5.48 11.95 13.24
C PHE A 113 -4.87 11.04 12.17
N GLN A 114 -3.59 11.25 11.89
CA GLN A 114 -2.84 10.54 10.84
C GLN A 114 -3.43 10.72 9.42
N GLU A 115 -4.06 11.84 9.14
CA GLU A 115 -4.42 12.22 7.79
C GLU A 115 -3.23 12.86 7.06
N THR A 116 -3.10 12.59 5.77
CA THR A 116 -2.18 13.29 4.86
C THR A 116 -2.72 13.20 3.44
N ASP A 117 -2.64 14.29 2.69
CA ASP A 117 -2.91 14.29 1.24
C ASP A 117 -1.79 13.55 0.49
N MET A 118 -1.85 12.23 0.53
CA MET A 118 -0.85 11.38 -0.15
C MET A 118 -0.88 11.52 -1.66
N VAL A 119 -2.02 11.82 -2.26
CA VAL A 119 -2.13 12.08 -3.70
C VAL A 119 -1.35 13.35 -4.05
N GLY A 120 -1.51 14.41 -3.26
CA GLY A 120 -0.76 15.66 -3.44
C GLY A 120 0.74 15.50 -3.22
N VAL A 121 1.13 14.85 -2.13
CA VAL A 121 2.55 14.65 -1.76
C VAL A 121 3.28 13.75 -2.78
N SER A 122 2.64 12.70 -3.27
CA SER A 122 3.26 11.74 -4.19
C SER A 122 3.19 12.16 -5.67
N ARG A 123 2.34 13.12 -6.02
CA ARG A 123 2.08 13.52 -7.42
C ARG A 123 3.33 13.67 -8.30
N PRO A 124 4.43 14.32 -7.86
CA PRO A 124 5.60 14.53 -8.71
C PRO A 124 6.47 13.27 -8.91
N ILE A 125 6.23 12.21 -8.15
CA ILE A 125 7.08 11.01 -8.09
C ILE A 125 6.32 9.71 -8.36
N VAL A 126 5.13 9.78 -8.96
CA VAL A 126 4.34 8.59 -9.35
C VAL A 126 3.79 8.75 -10.75
N LYS A 127 3.54 7.65 -11.43
CA LYS A 127 2.84 7.65 -12.73
C LYS A 127 1.37 7.98 -12.56
N HIS A 128 0.74 7.49 -11.51
CA HIS A 128 -0.66 7.69 -11.22
C HIS A 128 -0.98 7.46 -9.73
N SER A 129 -2.02 8.13 -9.24
CA SER A 129 -2.58 7.95 -7.91
C SER A 129 -4.09 7.83 -7.98
N PHE A 130 -4.66 6.95 -7.18
CA PHE A 130 -6.09 6.78 -7.01
C PHE A 130 -6.48 7.00 -5.54
N ALA A 131 -7.50 7.81 -5.29
CA ALA A 131 -8.17 7.87 -4.00
C ALA A 131 -9.44 7.02 -4.07
N VAL A 132 -9.38 5.78 -3.57
CA VAL A 132 -10.51 4.86 -3.55
C VAL A 132 -11.47 5.30 -2.44
N ARG A 133 -12.70 5.69 -2.81
CA ARG A 133 -13.72 6.17 -1.88
C ARG A 133 -14.84 5.17 -1.61
N ARG A 134 -15.01 4.19 -2.48
CA ARG A 134 -16.01 3.13 -2.37
C ARG A 134 -15.45 1.86 -3.01
N PRO A 135 -15.77 0.66 -2.48
CA PRO A 135 -15.44 -0.60 -3.12
C PRO A 135 -16.15 -0.80 -4.44
#